data_4844f44fca8098627b63d78e1764cbbd
#
_entry.id   4844f44fca8098627b63d78e1764cbbd
#
_cell.length_a   1.000
_cell.length_b   1.000
_cell.length_c   1.000
_cell.angle_alpha   90.00
_cell.angle_beta   90.00
_cell.angle_gamma   90.00
#
_symmetry.space_group_name_H-M   'P 1'
#
loop_
_entity.id
_entity.type
_entity.pdbx_description
1 polymer ?
#
loop_
_entity_poly.entity_id
_entity_poly.type
_entity_poly.pdbx_seq_one_letter_code
_entity_poly.pdbx_strand_id
1 'polypeptide(L)'
;MDRLEPTFFQKHPLAKDLLSLGGFIVLIILGTMFLNTYIYRSYNVVGGSMENTLHQDDRVIVNRAAVSWAHFTGSEYVPERGQIIVFLNEDEEKVAEYKAQGVEHPLTCSVPSNVSDQYIIKRVIAFPGERVTVKDGVMTIYNEENPDGMVYDNEWRVSETDGPKEHTSGEVDITVPEGELFVSGDNREGSNSWDSRNGLGTIPYCRIIGPVIMRLFPLDKIRTF
;
A
#
# COMPACT_ATOMS: atom_id res chain seq x y z
N MET A 1 -53.69 -40.81 -6.07
CA MET A 1 -53.14 -39.49 -5.62
C MET A 1 -52.23 -39.79 -4.45
N ASP A 2 -50.93 -39.96 -4.73
CA ASP A 2 -49.93 -40.14 -3.70
C ASP A 2 -49.77 -38.84 -2.94
N ARG A 3 -50.09 -38.83 -1.65
CA ARG A 3 -49.76 -37.75 -0.76
C ARG A 3 -48.26 -37.80 -0.48
N LEU A 4 -47.53 -36.88 -1.09
CA LEU A 4 -46.10 -36.75 -0.79
C LEU A 4 -45.95 -36.52 0.73
N GLU A 5 -45.20 -37.40 1.39
CA GLU A 5 -44.85 -37.25 2.79
C GLU A 5 -44.17 -35.90 3.02
N PRO A 6 -44.56 -35.16 4.09
CA PRO A 6 -43.92 -33.87 4.36
C PRO A 6 -42.43 -34.06 4.68
N THR A 7 -41.60 -33.21 4.08
CA THR A 7 -40.13 -33.21 4.27
C THR A 7 -39.77 -32.89 5.72
N PHE A 8 -38.55 -33.28 6.14
CA PHE A 8 -38.03 -33.00 7.48
C PHE A 8 -38.21 -31.53 7.91
N PHE A 9 -37.92 -30.59 7.02
CA PHE A 9 -38.06 -29.14 7.28
C PHE A 9 -39.52 -28.66 7.35
N GLN A 10 -40.45 -29.34 6.71
CA GLN A 10 -41.88 -29.05 6.91
C GLN A 10 -42.40 -29.53 8.27
N LYS A 11 -41.82 -30.60 8.83
CA LYS A 11 -42.12 -31.10 10.17
C LYS A 11 -41.46 -30.27 11.29
N HIS A 12 -40.32 -29.60 10.95
CA HIS A 12 -39.52 -28.86 11.95
C HIS A 12 -39.20 -27.43 11.45
N PRO A 13 -40.13 -26.48 11.46
CA PRO A 13 -39.93 -25.14 10.96
C PRO A 13 -38.78 -24.40 11.69
N LEU A 14 -38.67 -24.55 13.00
CA LEU A 14 -37.58 -23.94 13.80
C LEU A 14 -36.21 -24.44 13.39
N ALA A 15 -36.06 -25.72 13.02
CA ALA A 15 -34.78 -26.25 12.54
C ALA A 15 -34.37 -25.61 11.17
N LYS A 16 -35.36 -25.38 10.32
CA LYS A 16 -35.16 -24.66 9.04
C LYS A 16 -34.68 -23.24 9.27
N ASP A 17 -35.34 -22.51 10.19
CA ASP A 17 -35.03 -21.13 10.49
C ASP A 17 -33.64 -20.99 11.15
N LEU A 18 -33.31 -21.87 12.08
CA LEU A 18 -31.97 -21.92 12.69
C LEU A 18 -30.87 -22.24 11.68
N LEU A 19 -31.12 -23.18 10.75
CA LEU A 19 -30.14 -23.52 9.70
C LEU A 19 -29.95 -22.35 8.73
N SER A 20 -31.05 -21.67 8.37
CA SER A 20 -31.01 -20.48 7.51
C SER A 20 -30.23 -19.33 8.18
N LEU A 21 -30.50 -19.07 9.47
CA LEU A 21 -29.77 -18.07 10.26
C LEU A 21 -28.28 -18.41 10.37
N GLY A 22 -27.97 -19.67 10.67
CA GLY A 22 -26.58 -20.14 10.75
C GLY A 22 -25.85 -19.99 9.42
N GLY A 23 -26.49 -20.39 8.31
CA GLY A 23 -25.94 -20.20 6.96
C GLY A 23 -25.69 -18.73 6.62
N PHE A 24 -26.63 -17.85 7.00
CA PHE A 24 -26.47 -16.41 6.80
C PHE A 24 -25.29 -15.81 7.60
N ILE A 25 -25.12 -16.23 8.86
CA ILE A 25 -23.98 -15.80 9.70
C ILE A 25 -22.66 -16.27 9.07
N VAL A 26 -22.58 -17.53 8.64
CA VAL A 26 -21.39 -18.07 7.98
C VAL A 26 -21.07 -17.28 6.72
N LEU A 27 -22.07 -16.96 5.90
CA LEU A 27 -21.89 -16.16 4.69
C LEU A 27 -21.36 -14.75 4.99
N ILE A 28 -21.87 -14.09 6.03
CA ILE A 28 -21.35 -12.79 6.48
C ILE A 28 -19.88 -12.90 6.90
N ILE A 29 -19.53 -13.91 7.70
CA ILE A 29 -18.15 -14.12 8.16
C ILE A 29 -17.22 -14.34 6.96
N LEU A 30 -17.56 -15.26 6.07
CA LEU A 30 -16.76 -15.55 4.88
C LEU A 30 -16.65 -14.34 3.94
N GLY A 31 -17.75 -13.62 3.73
CA GLY A 31 -17.77 -12.40 2.94
C GLY A 31 -16.87 -11.30 3.53
N THR A 32 -16.94 -11.09 4.83
CA THR A 32 -16.09 -10.12 5.52
C THR A 32 -14.62 -10.51 5.45
N MET A 33 -14.30 -11.79 5.65
CA MET A 33 -12.93 -12.29 5.51
C MET A 33 -12.42 -12.08 4.07
N PHE A 34 -13.22 -12.40 3.07
CA PHE A 34 -12.88 -12.20 1.67
C PHE A 34 -12.62 -10.71 1.36
N LEU A 35 -13.51 -9.81 1.78
CA LEU A 35 -13.35 -8.38 1.56
C LEU A 35 -12.05 -7.84 2.21
N ASN A 36 -11.79 -8.20 3.46
CA ASN A 36 -10.58 -7.77 4.18
C ASN A 36 -9.29 -8.35 3.58
N THR A 37 -9.34 -9.55 3.03
CA THR A 37 -8.14 -10.20 2.49
C THR A 37 -7.81 -9.69 1.10
N TYR A 38 -8.81 -9.51 0.23
CA TYR A 38 -8.58 -9.30 -1.20
C TYR A 38 -8.99 -7.92 -1.71
N ILE A 39 -9.89 -7.21 -1.02
CA ILE A 39 -10.48 -5.99 -1.56
C ILE A 39 -10.00 -4.74 -0.82
N TYR A 40 -10.22 -4.68 0.50
CA TYR A 40 -9.87 -3.51 1.31
C TYR A 40 -9.24 -3.92 2.63
N ARG A 41 -8.24 -3.15 3.06
CA ARG A 41 -7.65 -3.30 4.38
C ARG A 41 -7.48 -1.94 5.04
N SER A 42 -7.73 -1.84 6.35
CA SER A 42 -7.47 -0.61 7.08
C SER A 42 -6.16 -0.70 7.85
N TYR A 43 -5.44 0.43 7.89
CA TYR A 43 -4.20 0.60 8.65
C TYR A 43 -4.28 1.85 9.51
N ASN A 44 -3.64 1.81 10.67
CA ASN A 44 -3.38 3.01 11.46
C ASN A 44 -2.02 3.56 11.07
N VAL A 45 -1.97 4.87 10.84
CA VAL A 45 -0.72 5.57 10.54
C VAL A 45 0.09 5.72 11.83
N VAL A 46 1.36 5.31 11.78
CA VAL A 46 2.29 5.44 12.89
C VAL A 46 3.48 6.28 12.43
N GLY A 47 3.82 7.31 13.21
CA GLY A 47 4.89 8.24 12.91
C GLY A 47 4.46 9.42 12.02
N GLY A 48 5.36 10.37 11.83
CA GLY A 48 5.11 11.65 11.15
C GLY A 48 5.70 11.73 9.74
N SER A 49 6.08 10.60 9.13
CA SER A 49 6.78 10.63 7.82
C SER A 49 5.91 11.12 6.66
N MET A 50 4.58 11.08 6.81
CA MET A 50 3.60 11.54 5.82
C MET A 50 2.94 12.87 6.18
N GLU A 51 3.42 13.56 7.21
CA GLU A 51 3.00 14.93 7.49
C GLU A 51 3.45 15.85 6.33
N ASN A 52 2.61 16.74 5.87
CA ASN A 52 1.32 17.20 6.37
C ASN A 52 0.08 16.39 5.88
N THR A 53 0.25 15.40 5.03
CA THR A 53 -0.88 14.70 4.38
C THR A 53 -1.60 13.74 5.34
N LEU A 54 -0.83 12.92 6.05
CA LEU A 54 -1.33 11.96 7.04
C LEU A 54 -0.59 12.17 8.36
N HIS A 55 -1.33 12.07 9.45
CA HIS A 55 -0.82 12.29 10.79
C HIS A 55 -0.84 11.00 11.61
N GLN A 56 -0.11 11.02 12.72
CA GLN A 56 -0.16 9.98 13.72
C GLN A 56 -1.61 9.66 14.09
N ASP A 57 -1.94 8.36 14.19
CA ASP A 57 -3.25 7.81 14.56
C ASP A 57 -4.37 8.02 13.52
N ASP A 58 -4.07 8.58 12.35
CA ASP A 58 -5.00 8.54 11.21
C ASP A 58 -5.30 7.08 10.83
N ARG A 59 -6.55 6.80 10.52
CA ARG A 59 -6.95 5.50 9.99
C ARG A 59 -7.22 5.60 8.50
N VAL A 60 -6.48 4.82 7.72
CA VAL A 60 -6.56 4.81 6.26
C VAL A 60 -7.13 3.50 5.74
N ILE A 61 -7.81 3.57 4.61
CA ILE A 61 -8.28 2.42 3.83
C ILE A 61 -7.39 2.26 2.61
N VAL A 62 -6.89 1.05 2.43
CA VAL A 62 -6.05 0.62 1.32
C VAL A 62 -6.86 -0.28 0.39
N ASN A 63 -6.86 0.04 -0.90
CA ASN A 63 -7.46 -0.80 -1.92
C ASN A 63 -6.49 -1.90 -2.34
N ARG A 64 -6.85 -3.15 -2.07
CA ARG A 64 -6.07 -4.33 -2.43
C ARG A 64 -6.54 -5.02 -3.70
N ALA A 65 -7.71 -4.64 -4.22
CA ALA A 65 -8.34 -5.35 -5.33
C ALA A 65 -7.43 -5.41 -6.57
N ALA A 66 -6.80 -4.29 -6.94
CA ALA A 66 -5.91 -4.22 -8.09
C ALA A 66 -4.66 -5.10 -7.91
N VAL A 67 -4.04 -5.06 -6.72
CA VAL A 67 -2.87 -5.90 -6.38
C VAL A 67 -3.28 -7.37 -6.35
N SER A 68 -4.42 -7.71 -5.72
CA SER A 68 -4.93 -9.09 -5.68
C SER A 68 -5.23 -9.62 -7.07
N TRP A 69 -5.78 -8.78 -7.94
CA TRP A 69 -6.04 -9.14 -9.35
C TRP A 69 -4.75 -9.36 -10.14
N ALA A 70 -3.76 -8.48 -9.96
CA ALA A 70 -2.45 -8.62 -10.58
C ALA A 70 -1.79 -9.94 -10.18
N HIS A 71 -1.79 -10.27 -8.88
CA HIS A 71 -1.30 -11.57 -8.39
C HIS A 71 -2.05 -12.76 -9.02
N PHE A 72 -3.38 -12.67 -9.12
CA PHE A 72 -4.19 -13.75 -9.69
C PHE A 72 -3.90 -13.98 -11.18
N THR A 73 -3.62 -12.90 -11.93
CA THR A 73 -3.34 -12.94 -13.38
C THR A 73 -1.86 -13.16 -13.70
N GLY A 74 -0.97 -13.20 -12.69
CA GLY A 74 0.48 -13.28 -12.88
C GLY A 74 1.09 -12.00 -13.48
N SER A 75 0.41 -10.86 -13.33
CA SER A 75 0.90 -9.54 -13.73
C SER A 75 1.41 -8.74 -12.52
N GLU A 76 2.10 -7.63 -12.78
CA GLU A 76 2.52 -6.71 -11.73
C GLU A 76 1.50 -5.58 -11.58
N TYR A 77 1.30 -5.14 -10.34
CA TYR A 77 0.56 -3.91 -10.06
C TYR A 77 1.51 -2.72 -10.10
N VAL A 78 1.27 -1.80 -11.01
CA VAL A 78 2.01 -0.54 -11.11
C VAL A 78 1.11 0.58 -10.60
N PRO A 79 1.50 1.30 -9.52
CA PRO A 79 0.75 2.44 -9.02
C PRO A 79 0.90 3.65 -9.94
N GLU A 80 0.09 4.69 -9.70
CA GLU A 80 0.23 5.97 -10.38
C GLU A 80 1.23 6.87 -9.63
N ARG A 81 1.86 7.80 -10.37
CA ARG A 81 2.72 8.83 -9.76
C ARG A 81 1.91 9.69 -8.78
N GLY A 82 2.48 9.96 -7.62
CA GLY A 82 1.82 10.72 -6.56
C GLY A 82 0.85 9.92 -5.70
N GLN A 83 0.50 8.69 -6.07
CA GLN A 83 -0.28 7.83 -5.19
C GLN A 83 0.45 7.58 -3.87
N ILE A 84 -0.32 7.58 -2.80
CA ILE A 84 0.15 7.12 -1.49
C ILE A 84 -0.07 5.62 -1.45
N ILE A 85 1.00 4.85 -1.23
CA ILE A 85 0.94 3.39 -1.18
C ILE A 85 1.35 2.87 0.19
N VAL A 86 0.79 1.72 0.55
CA VAL A 86 1.26 0.89 1.65
C VAL A 86 2.01 -0.29 1.05
N PHE A 87 3.19 -0.57 1.57
CA PHE A 87 4.04 -1.69 1.15
C PHE A 87 4.71 -2.35 2.35
N LEU A 88 5.23 -3.55 2.14
CA LEU A 88 5.96 -4.30 3.14
C LEU A 88 7.42 -3.85 3.20
N ASN A 89 7.90 -3.62 4.41
CA ASN A 89 9.33 -3.50 4.65
C ASN A 89 9.93 -4.90 4.81
N GLU A 90 11.08 -5.14 4.20
CA GLU A 90 11.85 -6.33 4.48
C GLU A 90 12.72 -6.13 5.71
N ASP A 91 12.82 -7.19 6.49
CA ASP A 91 13.82 -7.34 7.52
C ASP A 91 15.17 -7.60 6.82
N GLU A 92 16.11 -6.65 6.92
CA GLU A 92 17.44 -6.75 6.29
C GLU A 92 18.19 -8.03 6.72
N GLU A 93 17.99 -8.50 7.94
CA GLU A 93 18.61 -9.71 8.46
C GLU A 93 18.11 -10.95 7.69
N LYS A 94 16.82 -11.02 7.37
CA LYS A 94 16.25 -12.11 6.57
C LYS A 94 16.67 -12.04 5.12
N VAL A 95 16.73 -10.84 4.54
CA VAL A 95 17.26 -10.66 3.18
C VAL A 95 18.70 -11.17 3.09
N ALA A 96 19.53 -10.88 4.08
CA ALA A 96 20.91 -11.36 4.15
C ALA A 96 20.96 -12.89 4.29
N GLU A 97 20.09 -13.48 5.10
CA GLU A 97 19.99 -14.94 5.27
C GLU A 97 19.63 -15.64 3.96
N TYR A 98 18.63 -15.15 3.22
CA TYR A 98 18.23 -15.72 1.92
C TYR A 98 19.31 -15.57 0.85
N LYS A 99 20.02 -14.42 0.82
CA LYS A 99 21.17 -14.22 -0.06
C LYS A 99 22.30 -15.21 0.28
N ALA A 100 22.55 -15.48 1.54
CA ALA A 100 23.56 -16.44 1.99
C ALA A 100 23.20 -17.89 1.59
N GLN A 101 21.93 -18.21 1.47
CA GLN A 101 21.44 -19.51 1.02
C GLN A 101 21.41 -19.67 -0.51
N GLY A 102 21.86 -18.65 -1.27
CA GLY A 102 21.88 -18.69 -2.74
C GLY A 102 20.49 -18.65 -3.38
N VAL A 103 19.49 -18.21 -2.63
CA VAL A 103 18.13 -18.03 -3.13
C VAL A 103 18.06 -16.66 -3.78
N GLU A 104 18.13 -16.64 -5.13
CA GLU A 104 17.88 -15.41 -5.88
C GLU A 104 16.42 -14.98 -5.71
N HIS A 105 16.24 -13.84 -5.21
CA HIS A 105 15.16 -12.86 -5.22
C HIS A 105 13.66 -13.21 -5.45
N PRO A 106 13.14 -14.41 -5.61
CA PRO A 106 11.68 -14.61 -5.65
C PRO A 106 11.01 -14.38 -4.29
N LEU A 107 11.80 -14.33 -3.21
CA LEU A 107 11.29 -14.27 -1.83
C LEU A 107 11.00 -12.87 -1.33
N THR A 108 11.56 -11.84 -1.96
CA THR A 108 11.19 -10.45 -1.66
C THR A 108 9.73 -10.15 -2.01
N CYS A 109 9.11 -11.02 -2.82
CA CYS A 109 7.72 -10.91 -3.23
C CYS A 109 6.80 -11.91 -2.52
N SER A 110 7.35 -12.95 -1.93
CA SER A 110 6.61 -13.96 -1.18
C SER A 110 6.79 -13.74 0.31
N VAL A 111 6.05 -12.78 0.88
CA VAL A 111 6.11 -12.54 2.32
C VAL A 111 5.48 -13.72 3.05
N PRO A 112 6.25 -14.49 3.85
CA PRO A 112 5.67 -15.50 4.72
C PRO A 112 4.73 -14.81 5.72
N SER A 113 3.55 -15.38 5.93
CA SER A 113 2.48 -14.83 6.76
C SER A 113 2.81 -14.69 8.26
N ASN A 114 4.02 -15.01 8.69
CA ASN A 114 4.43 -15.10 10.11
C ASN A 114 5.47 -14.08 10.53
N VAL A 115 5.85 -13.16 9.64
CA VAL A 115 6.80 -12.08 10.00
C VAL A 115 5.99 -10.93 10.58
N SER A 116 6.51 -10.29 11.62
CA SER A 116 5.99 -9.01 12.10
C SER A 116 6.19 -7.97 11.00
N ASP A 117 5.20 -7.93 10.11
CA ASP A 117 5.23 -7.12 8.91
C ASP A 117 5.23 -5.66 9.31
N GLN A 118 6.32 -4.98 9.13
CA GLN A 118 6.33 -3.54 9.20
C GLN A 118 5.75 -3.00 7.90
N TYR A 119 4.51 -2.56 7.95
CA TYR A 119 3.89 -1.85 6.85
C TYR A 119 4.39 -0.41 6.84
N ILE A 120 4.89 0.03 5.68
CA ILE A 120 5.36 1.39 5.47
C ILE A 120 4.40 2.09 4.52
N ILE A 121 4.17 3.37 4.79
CA ILE A 121 3.33 4.23 3.96
C ILE A 121 4.20 5.36 3.39
N LYS A 122 4.22 5.51 2.05
CA LYS A 122 4.96 6.55 1.32
C LYS A 122 4.21 6.96 0.06
N ARG A 123 4.66 8.06 -0.54
CA ARG A 123 4.19 8.54 -1.84
C ARG A 123 5.11 8.04 -2.96
N VAL A 124 4.52 7.61 -4.06
CA VAL A 124 5.23 7.22 -5.29
C VAL A 124 5.76 8.47 -5.98
N ILE A 125 7.05 8.50 -6.23
CA ILE A 125 7.75 9.64 -6.83
C ILE A 125 8.18 9.35 -8.26
N ALA A 126 8.90 8.24 -8.48
CA ALA A 126 9.46 7.93 -9.78
C ALA A 126 9.41 6.43 -10.08
N PHE A 127 9.50 6.13 -11.38
CA PHE A 127 9.35 4.82 -12.00
C PHE A 127 10.66 4.31 -12.58
N PRO A 128 10.73 3.02 -12.99
CA PRO A 128 11.92 2.46 -13.63
C PRO A 128 12.43 3.30 -14.78
N GLY A 129 13.76 3.44 -14.85
CA GLY A 129 14.45 4.23 -15.87
C GLY A 129 14.49 5.74 -15.62
N GLU A 130 13.66 6.26 -14.72
CA GLU A 130 13.68 7.68 -14.36
C GLU A 130 14.83 7.99 -13.39
N ARG A 131 15.49 9.12 -13.59
CA ARG A 131 16.51 9.63 -12.68
C ARG A 131 15.92 10.64 -11.75
N VAL A 132 16.14 10.44 -10.45
CA VAL A 132 15.71 11.35 -9.39
C VAL A 132 16.92 12.04 -8.79
N THR A 133 16.88 13.37 -8.73
CA THR A 133 17.87 14.16 -7.98
C THR A 133 17.21 14.96 -6.87
N VAL A 134 17.88 15.05 -5.74
CA VAL A 134 17.57 16.03 -4.70
C VAL A 134 18.80 16.89 -4.52
N LYS A 135 18.67 18.17 -4.81
CA LYS A 135 19.76 19.13 -4.72
C LYS A 135 19.20 20.51 -4.31
N ASP A 136 19.89 21.18 -3.42
CA ASP A 136 19.53 22.53 -2.94
C ASP A 136 18.07 22.63 -2.46
N GLY A 137 17.56 21.55 -1.88
CA GLY A 137 16.19 21.49 -1.35
C GLY A 137 15.11 21.18 -2.39
N VAL A 138 15.49 20.91 -3.64
CA VAL A 138 14.56 20.65 -4.75
C VAL A 138 14.68 19.21 -5.21
N MET A 139 13.54 18.52 -5.31
CA MET A 139 13.44 17.18 -5.91
C MET A 139 13.07 17.31 -7.39
N THR A 140 13.90 16.77 -8.27
CA THR A 140 13.72 16.83 -9.73
C THR A 140 13.74 15.42 -10.31
N ILE A 141 12.82 15.16 -11.22
CA ILE A 141 12.71 13.89 -11.95
C ILE A 141 13.03 14.14 -13.41
N TYR A 142 13.90 13.32 -13.97
CA TYR A 142 14.27 13.32 -15.38
C TYR A 142 13.76 12.04 -16.03
N ASN A 143 13.07 12.20 -17.15
CA ASN A 143 12.58 11.10 -17.98
C ASN A 143 12.52 11.52 -19.45
N GLU A 144 12.03 10.65 -20.34
CA GLU A 144 11.96 10.93 -21.77
C GLU A 144 11.09 12.15 -22.11
N GLU A 145 10.01 12.37 -21.35
CA GLU A 145 9.10 13.51 -21.54
C GLU A 145 9.68 14.81 -20.97
N ASN A 146 10.52 14.71 -19.95
CA ASN A 146 11.11 15.83 -19.23
C ASN A 146 12.64 15.68 -19.13
N PRO A 147 13.38 15.79 -20.25
CA PRO A 147 14.84 15.61 -20.26
C PRO A 147 15.58 16.71 -19.49
N ASP A 148 15.00 17.90 -19.41
CA ASP A 148 15.53 19.04 -18.63
C ASP A 148 15.18 18.99 -17.15
N GLY A 149 14.34 18.03 -16.74
CA GLY A 149 13.90 17.80 -15.38
C GLY A 149 12.57 18.47 -15.03
N MET A 150 11.74 17.74 -14.33
CA MET A 150 10.46 18.18 -13.77
C MET A 150 10.59 18.32 -12.24
N VAL A 151 10.28 19.50 -11.71
CA VAL A 151 10.22 19.71 -10.25
C VAL A 151 8.96 19.08 -9.70
N TYR A 152 9.16 18.06 -8.86
CA TYR A 152 8.06 17.19 -8.41
C TYR A 152 7.14 17.81 -7.37
N ASP A 153 7.65 18.67 -6.50
CA ASP A 153 6.98 19.00 -5.23
C ASP A 153 5.72 19.86 -5.35
N ASN A 154 5.45 20.45 -6.52
CA ASN A 154 4.35 21.39 -6.71
C ASN A 154 3.02 20.74 -7.15
N GLU A 155 3.04 19.56 -7.75
CA GLU A 155 1.84 18.97 -8.37
C GLU A 155 0.89 18.31 -7.35
N TRP A 156 1.43 17.85 -6.21
CA TRP A 156 0.69 17.03 -5.24
C TRP A 156 0.31 17.80 -3.97
N ARG A 157 0.61 19.07 -3.93
CA ARG A 157 0.19 19.95 -2.82
C ARG A 157 -1.25 20.39 -3.01
N VAL A 158 -2.07 20.06 -2.03
CA VAL A 158 -3.49 20.48 -1.99
C VAL A 158 -3.62 21.87 -1.35
N SER A 159 -2.74 22.18 -0.40
CA SER A 159 -2.64 23.48 0.27
C SER A 159 -1.28 23.63 0.96
N GLU A 160 -0.98 24.80 1.53
CA GLU A 160 0.24 25.01 2.32
C GLU A 160 0.35 24.08 3.54
N THR A 161 -0.78 23.57 4.03
CA THR A 161 -0.86 22.70 5.21
C THR A 161 -1.17 21.25 4.88
N ASP A 162 -1.31 20.91 3.59
CA ASP A 162 -1.70 19.56 3.16
C ASP A 162 -0.94 19.18 1.88
N GLY A 163 -0.21 18.09 1.94
CA GLY A 163 0.66 17.61 0.89
C GLY A 163 2.14 17.63 1.28
N PRO A 164 3.02 17.28 0.34
CA PRO A 164 4.46 17.32 0.55
C PRO A 164 4.96 18.71 0.92
N LYS A 165 5.98 18.77 1.79
CA LYS A 165 6.65 20.03 2.12
C LYS A 165 7.44 20.55 0.93
N GLU A 166 7.60 21.90 0.83
CA GLU A 166 8.30 22.54 -0.29
C GLU A 166 9.77 22.17 -0.37
N HIS A 167 10.45 22.19 0.80
CA HIS A 167 11.87 21.88 0.88
C HIS A 167 12.10 20.40 1.10
N THR A 168 12.84 19.75 0.22
CA THR A 168 13.23 18.36 0.32
C THR A 168 14.67 18.24 0.77
N SER A 169 14.88 17.81 2.01
CA SER A 169 16.24 17.62 2.57
C SER A 169 16.93 16.40 1.98
N GLY A 170 18.26 16.45 2.01
CA GLY A 170 19.16 15.38 1.53
C GLY A 170 19.75 15.70 0.17
N GLU A 171 20.71 14.88 -0.23
CA GLU A 171 21.30 14.87 -1.57
C GLU A 171 21.15 13.47 -2.15
N VAL A 172 20.52 13.38 -3.32
CA VAL A 172 20.25 12.12 -4.01
C VAL A 172 20.51 12.31 -5.50
N ASP A 173 21.07 11.30 -6.11
CA ASP A 173 21.19 11.18 -7.56
C ASP A 173 21.13 9.68 -7.88
N ILE A 174 19.95 9.20 -8.26
CA ILE A 174 19.70 7.78 -8.51
C ILE A 174 18.81 7.59 -9.73
N THR A 175 19.13 6.60 -10.55
CA THR A 175 18.22 6.09 -11.58
C THR A 175 17.48 4.89 -11.00
N VAL A 176 16.14 4.91 -11.09
CA VAL A 176 15.29 3.86 -10.54
C VAL A 176 15.48 2.58 -11.33
N PRO A 177 15.81 1.44 -10.67
CA PRO A 177 15.97 0.15 -11.34
C PRO A 177 14.66 -0.37 -11.93
N GLU A 178 14.77 -1.32 -12.90
CA GLU A 178 13.62 -2.02 -13.45
C GLU A 178 12.84 -2.79 -12.36
N GLY A 179 11.51 -2.68 -12.41
CA GLY A 179 10.63 -3.34 -11.45
C GLY A 179 10.55 -2.69 -10.07
N GLU A 180 11.14 -1.52 -9.88
CA GLU A 180 11.20 -0.82 -8.61
C GLU A 180 10.62 0.60 -8.69
N LEU A 181 10.35 1.19 -7.53
CA LEU A 181 9.83 2.54 -7.37
C LEU A 181 10.75 3.36 -6.47
N PHE A 182 10.87 4.64 -6.77
CA PHE A 182 11.36 5.62 -5.82
C PHE A 182 10.18 6.20 -5.05
N VAL A 183 10.22 6.10 -3.72
CA VAL A 183 9.16 6.55 -2.83
C VAL A 183 9.68 7.56 -1.81
N SER A 184 8.86 8.51 -1.41
CA SER A 184 9.21 9.47 -0.38
C SER A 184 8.05 9.74 0.57
N GLY A 185 8.38 10.05 1.82
CA GLY A 185 7.42 10.62 2.73
C GLY A 185 7.08 12.06 2.36
N ASP A 186 5.91 12.55 2.75
CA ASP A 186 5.50 13.95 2.54
C ASP A 186 6.18 14.89 3.55
N ASN A 187 6.65 14.36 4.68
CA ASN A 187 7.54 15.07 5.59
C ASN A 187 8.96 15.06 5.03
N ARG A 188 9.26 16.04 4.17
CA ARG A 188 10.48 16.12 3.39
C ARG A 188 11.69 16.65 4.17
N GLU A 189 11.50 17.24 5.35
CA GLU A 189 12.54 17.90 6.11
C GLU A 189 13.41 16.93 6.90
N GLY A 190 14.73 17.15 6.88
CA GLY A 190 15.70 16.37 7.65
C GLY A 190 15.59 14.87 7.40
N SER A 191 15.75 14.09 8.47
CA SER A 191 15.61 12.63 8.47
C SER A 191 14.24 12.15 8.99
N ASN A 192 13.20 12.99 8.92
CA ASN A 192 11.88 12.69 9.46
C ASN A 192 11.14 11.58 8.70
N SER A 193 11.62 11.24 7.51
CA SER A 193 11.08 10.12 6.73
C SER A 193 12.20 9.17 6.36
N TRP A 194 12.07 7.93 6.80
CA TRP A 194 12.87 6.83 6.27
C TRP A 194 12.25 6.38 4.94
N ASP A 195 12.85 6.77 3.84
CA ASP A 195 12.37 6.59 2.49
C ASP A 195 13.54 6.42 1.50
N SER A 196 13.27 6.42 0.20
CA SER A 196 14.29 6.18 -0.83
C SER A 196 15.43 7.19 -0.81
N ARG A 197 15.24 8.38 -0.19
CA ARG A 197 16.29 9.38 0.03
C ARG A 197 17.19 9.04 1.21
N ASN A 198 16.64 8.37 2.22
CA ASN A 198 17.22 8.23 3.56
C ASN A 198 17.40 6.75 3.96
N GLY A 199 17.98 5.95 3.07
CA GLY A 199 18.43 4.59 3.39
C GLY A 199 17.41 3.46 3.18
N LEU A 200 16.15 3.73 2.83
CA LEU A 200 15.18 2.69 2.49
C LEU A 200 15.50 2.03 1.12
N GLY A 201 16.13 2.79 0.21
CA GLY A 201 16.32 2.36 -1.17
C GLY A 201 15.05 2.40 -2.01
N THR A 202 15.12 1.87 -3.22
CA THR A 202 13.97 1.70 -4.11
C THR A 202 13.14 0.48 -3.72
N ILE A 203 11.84 0.48 -4.05
CA ILE A 203 10.87 -0.50 -3.58
C ILE A 203 10.37 -1.35 -4.75
N PRO A 204 10.58 -2.69 -4.74
CA PRO A 204 10.02 -3.58 -5.74
C PRO A 204 8.49 -3.54 -5.80
N TYR A 205 7.91 -3.61 -6.99
CA TYR A 205 6.45 -3.61 -7.19
C TYR A 205 5.74 -4.68 -6.38
N CYS A 206 6.35 -5.84 -6.25
CA CYS A 206 5.76 -6.98 -5.56
C CYS A 206 5.59 -6.79 -4.05
N ARG A 207 6.23 -5.80 -3.44
CA ARG A 207 6.04 -5.45 -2.02
C ARG A 207 4.81 -4.58 -1.79
N ILE A 208 4.18 -4.07 -2.85
CA ILE A 208 3.04 -3.17 -2.73
C ILE A 208 1.82 -3.95 -2.22
N ILE A 209 1.24 -3.47 -1.14
CA ILE A 209 -0.03 -3.98 -0.59
C ILE A 209 -1.21 -3.34 -1.30
N GLY A 210 -1.10 -2.05 -1.62
CA GLY A 210 -2.09 -1.30 -2.37
C GLY A 210 -2.03 0.21 -2.12
N PRO A 211 -2.75 0.99 -2.95
CA PRO A 211 -2.90 2.42 -2.76
C PRO A 211 -3.85 2.75 -1.61
N VAL A 212 -3.53 3.83 -0.90
CA VAL A 212 -4.44 4.48 0.04
C VAL A 212 -5.50 5.21 -0.74
N ILE A 213 -6.77 4.90 -0.49
CA ILE A 213 -7.88 5.53 -1.19
C ILE A 213 -8.66 6.51 -0.33
N MET A 214 -8.56 6.36 0.99
CA MET A 214 -9.32 7.22 1.91
C MET A 214 -8.67 7.25 3.29
N ARG A 215 -8.70 8.42 3.94
CA ARG A 215 -8.58 8.55 5.38
C ARG A 215 -9.99 8.48 5.99
N LEU A 216 -10.21 7.48 6.84
CA LEU A 216 -11.51 7.21 7.49
C LEU A 216 -11.63 7.90 8.85
N PHE A 217 -10.53 8.06 9.56
CA PHE A 217 -10.48 8.66 10.90
C PHE A 217 -9.28 9.61 10.99
N PRO A 218 -9.42 10.74 11.70
CA PRO A 218 -10.59 11.20 12.46
C PRO A 218 -11.76 11.61 11.55
N LEU A 219 -13.00 11.51 12.07
CA LEU A 219 -14.22 11.68 11.27
C LEU A 219 -14.41 13.08 10.69
N ASP A 220 -13.88 14.09 11.37
CA ASP A 220 -13.88 15.48 10.91
C ASP A 220 -12.87 15.77 9.79
N LYS A 221 -12.00 14.80 9.49
CA LYS A 221 -10.96 14.89 8.45
C LYS A 221 -11.06 13.76 7.42
N ILE A 222 -12.25 13.18 7.23
CA ILE A 222 -12.46 12.17 6.17
C ILE A 222 -12.10 12.78 4.81
N ARG A 223 -11.28 12.04 4.04
CA ARG A 223 -10.79 12.48 2.74
C ARG A 223 -10.44 11.29 1.85
N THR A 224 -10.68 11.43 0.54
CA THR A 224 -10.19 10.51 -0.50
C THR A 224 -8.86 11.00 -1.07
N PHE A 225 -8.06 10.08 -1.60
CA PHE A 225 -6.76 10.33 -2.22
C PHE A 225 -6.73 9.81 -3.65
#